data_da36781a2bdf57c2a9580dd607525b92
#
_entry.id   da36781a2bdf57c2a9580dd607525b92
#
_cell.length_a   1.000
_cell.length_b   1.000
_cell.length_c   1.000
_cell.angle_alpha   90.00
_cell.angle_beta   90.00
_cell.angle_gamma   90.00
#
_symmetry.space_group_name_H-M   'P 1'
#
loop_
_entity.id
_entity.type
_entity.pdbx_description
1 polymer ?
#
loop_
_entity_poly.entity_id
_entity_poly.type
_entity_poly.pdbx_seq_one_letter_code
_entity_poly.pdbx_strand_id
1 'polypeptide(L)'
;DLLSVRPVTGRDVIGGGALVEKPTHLMPRAKRVIFLYMKGGPSQMDLFDYKTALARGHEQPLPYKLPSQEETVGLDDTKLMGPISPFSYRGESGLHMSDWLPEIGKHADKLCVLRAVQSDSPNHGVAERQLHTGNLFDVTPSMGSWISYGLGTENQQLPSYITLLPGEGERNYSSAFLPAIHQGTAIQEVGVTPGRAPIRHLRDGSVDEEVQRKRVDLIKALNREQLTRLESDQQMEGVIESFELAFRMQTETPKLVDISNETQGTKDLYGIDQKDTNQFGRQCLLARRFTEAGVRFVQVTLDGWDHHNKIREGLPKMSRQCDRPVAGLLTDLKQRGLLDDTLVLWGGEFGRTPHAQFGDGREHNPHGFTMWLAGGGVKGGITHGQTDDFGYHAVAGGVHINDLHATLLHLLGVDHERLTFEHHGRPFRLTDVAGNVVKEILA
;
A
#
# COMPACT_ATOMS: atom_id res chain seq x y z
N ASP A 1 -18.59 27.79 26.93
CA ASP A 1 -19.03 26.38 26.89
C ASP A 1 -18.26 25.65 25.78
N LEU A 2 -17.15 25.06 26.17
CA LEU A 2 -16.36 24.19 25.33
C LEU A 2 -17.13 22.87 25.20
N LEU A 3 -17.75 22.64 24.06
CA LEU A 3 -18.34 21.37 23.67
C LEU A 3 -17.29 20.27 23.78
N SER A 4 -17.36 19.47 24.81
CA SER A 4 -16.61 18.22 24.98
C SER A 4 -17.06 17.25 23.89
N VAL A 5 -16.34 17.22 22.78
CA VAL A 5 -16.51 16.20 21.73
C VAL A 5 -15.97 14.90 22.30
N ARG A 6 -16.86 13.97 22.67
CA ARG A 6 -16.48 12.62 23.11
C ARG A 6 -15.68 11.92 22.00
N PRO A 7 -14.62 11.18 22.33
CA PRO A 7 -14.00 10.28 21.36
C PRO A 7 -15.06 9.32 20.82
N VAL A 8 -15.08 9.09 19.52
CA VAL A 8 -15.93 8.05 18.90
C VAL A 8 -15.38 6.70 19.37
N THR A 9 -15.90 6.20 20.47
CA THR A 9 -15.67 4.82 20.90
C THR A 9 -16.63 3.95 20.08
N GLY A 10 -16.22 2.73 19.72
CA GLY A 10 -17.02 1.79 18.92
C GLY A 10 -18.42 1.42 19.49
N ARG A 11 -18.87 2.10 20.55
CA ARG A 11 -20.19 1.94 21.16
C ARG A 11 -21.31 2.77 20.50
N ASP A 12 -20.98 3.69 19.60
CA ASP A 12 -21.99 4.64 19.07
C ASP A 12 -22.72 4.11 17.82
N VAL A 13 -22.51 2.84 17.42
CA VAL A 13 -23.22 2.22 16.29
C VAL A 13 -24.30 1.27 16.82
N ILE A 14 -25.38 1.83 17.32
CA ILE A 14 -26.60 1.07 17.61
C ILE A 14 -27.28 0.75 16.28
N GLY A 15 -27.12 -0.49 15.77
CA GLY A 15 -27.95 -1.04 14.71
C GLY A 15 -27.31 -1.30 13.33
N GLY A 16 -25.99 -1.10 13.14
CA GLY A 16 -25.30 -1.43 11.88
C GLY A 16 -24.10 -2.34 12.14
N GLY A 17 -23.80 -3.28 11.21
CA GLY A 17 -22.60 -4.14 11.27
C GLY A 17 -21.30 -3.35 11.27
N ALA A 18 -20.19 -3.98 11.68
CA ALA A 18 -18.86 -3.33 11.83
C ALA A 18 -18.33 -2.68 10.54
N LEU A 19 -18.76 -3.15 9.37
CA LEU A 19 -18.39 -2.59 8.08
C LEU A 19 -19.32 -1.50 7.55
N VAL A 20 -20.34 -1.09 8.27
CA VAL A 20 -21.18 0.04 7.84
C VAL A 20 -20.33 1.30 7.72
N GLU A 21 -20.60 2.09 6.69
CA GLU A 21 -19.91 3.35 6.45
C GLU A 21 -20.04 4.28 7.67
N LYS A 22 -18.90 4.80 8.13
CA LYS A 22 -18.81 5.63 9.34
C LYS A 22 -18.59 7.10 8.95
N PRO A 23 -19.13 8.04 9.73
CA PRO A 23 -18.88 9.46 9.50
C PRO A 23 -17.39 9.78 9.67
N THR A 24 -16.89 10.66 8.83
CA THR A 24 -15.50 11.13 8.88
C THR A 24 -15.32 12.23 9.92
N HIS A 25 -14.10 12.38 10.45
CA HIS A 25 -13.75 13.45 11.40
C HIS A 25 -13.54 14.81 10.71
N LEU A 26 -13.10 14.76 9.45
CA LEU A 26 -12.76 15.89 8.59
C LEU A 26 -13.45 15.70 7.24
N MET A 27 -13.48 16.75 6.42
CA MET A 27 -13.97 16.61 5.04
C MET A 27 -13.00 15.74 4.23
N PRO A 28 -13.44 14.57 3.73
CA PRO A 28 -12.58 13.67 2.97
C PRO A 28 -12.27 14.25 1.59
N ARG A 29 -11.04 14.05 1.13
CA ARG A 29 -10.58 14.35 -0.24
C ARG A 29 -10.44 13.09 -1.06
N ALA A 30 -10.17 11.98 -0.39
CA ALA A 30 -10.16 10.64 -0.95
C ALA A 30 -11.22 9.77 -0.27
N LYS A 31 -11.78 8.83 -1.01
CA LYS A 31 -12.67 7.78 -0.49
C LYS A 31 -11.97 6.45 -0.38
N ARG A 32 -10.98 6.20 -1.24
CA ARG A 32 -10.36 4.89 -1.44
C ARG A 32 -8.86 5.02 -1.63
N VAL A 33 -8.14 3.94 -1.33
CA VAL A 33 -6.69 3.86 -1.51
C VAL A 33 -6.34 2.64 -2.36
N ILE A 34 -5.45 2.83 -3.33
CA ILE A 34 -4.73 1.75 -4.00
C ILE A 34 -3.26 1.91 -3.60
N PHE A 35 -2.72 0.93 -2.88
CA PHE A 35 -1.31 0.89 -2.51
C PHE A 35 -0.55 -0.07 -3.43
N LEU A 36 0.30 0.49 -4.29
CA LEU A 36 1.22 -0.23 -5.15
C LEU A 36 2.53 -0.47 -4.37
N TYR A 37 2.59 -1.59 -3.68
CA TYR A 37 3.72 -1.96 -2.84
C TYR A 37 4.83 -2.63 -3.67
N MET A 38 5.95 -1.92 -3.78
CA MET A 38 7.16 -2.34 -4.51
C MET A 38 8.11 -3.03 -3.54
N LYS A 39 7.85 -4.31 -3.26
CA LYS A 39 8.57 -5.07 -2.25
C LYS A 39 10.05 -5.26 -2.63
N GLY A 40 10.93 -4.88 -1.72
CA GLY A 40 12.37 -5.03 -1.85
C GLY A 40 13.12 -3.71 -1.97
N GLY A 41 12.46 -2.56 -1.95
CA GLY A 41 13.10 -1.24 -1.89
C GLY A 41 13.65 -0.74 -3.23
N PRO A 42 12.80 -0.09 -4.07
CA PRO A 42 13.23 0.52 -5.33
C PRO A 42 14.32 1.58 -5.12
N SER A 43 15.33 1.58 -5.99
CA SER A 43 16.42 2.56 -5.93
C SER A 43 15.95 3.95 -6.36
N GLN A 44 15.83 4.87 -5.40
CA GLN A 44 15.38 6.24 -5.63
C GLN A 44 16.28 7.00 -6.60
N MET A 45 17.60 6.87 -6.46
CA MET A 45 18.55 7.62 -7.30
C MET A 45 18.62 7.11 -8.73
N ASP A 46 18.10 5.92 -8.99
CA ASP A 46 18.04 5.34 -10.33
C ASP A 46 16.65 5.51 -10.98
N LEU A 47 15.64 5.99 -10.23
CA LEU A 47 14.26 6.11 -10.74
C LEU A 47 13.68 7.54 -10.65
N PHE A 48 13.79 8.24 -9.50
CA PHE A 48 13.07 9.50 -9.26
C PHE A 48 13.92 10.62 -8.64
N ASP A 49 15.14 10.32 -8.16
CA ASP A 49 15.97 11.27 -7.42
C ASP A 49 17.41 11.32 -7.98
N TYR A 50 17.55 11.78 -9.21
CA TYR A 50 18.86 11.93 -9.87
C TYR A 50 19.78 12.87 -9.11
N LYS A 51 21.03 12.43 -8.86
CA LYS A 51 22.04 13.19 -8.15
C LYS A 51 23.27 13.45 -9.02
N THR A 52 23.46 14.73 -9.39
CA THR A 52 24.61 15.16 -10.22
C THR A 52 25.94 14.89 -9.53
N ALA A 53 26.03 15.11 -8.20
CA ALA A 53 27.23 14.83 -7.44
C ALA A 53 27.55 13.32 -7.44
N LEU A 54 26.53 12.47 -7.26
CA LEU A 54 26.69 11.02 -7.34
C LEU A 54 27.14 10.56 -8.74
N ALA A 55 26.56 11.14 -9.79
CA ALA A 55 26.97 10.84 -11.17
C ALA A 55 28.43 11.18 -11.44
N ARG A 56 28.90 12.35 -10.98
CA ARG A 56 30.30 12.78 -11.10
C ARG A 56 31.25 11.98 -10.21
N GLY A 57 30.74 11.49 -9.07
CA GLY A 57 31.49 10.70 -8.10
C GLY A 57 31.54 9.20 -8.39
N HIS A 58 31.02 8.75 -9.51
CA HIS A 58 31.04 7.31 -9.85
C HIS A 58 32.43 6.72 -9.77
N GLU A 59 32.57 5.58 -9.06
CA GLU A 59 33.83 4.88 -8.77
C GLU A 59 34.82 5.65 -7.87
N GLN A 60 34.43 6.79 -7.32
CA GLN A 60 35.26 7.50 -6.34
C GLN A 60 35.05 6.93 -4.93
N PRO A 61 36.04 7.09 -4.03
CA PRO A 61 35.88 6.74 -2.61
C PRO A 61 34.68 7.45 -1.97
N LEU A 62 34.11 6.84 -0.93
CA LEU A 62 32.99 7.44 -0.20
C LEU A 62 33.40 8.75 0.47
N PRO A 63 32.63 9.84 0.33
CA PRO A 63 32.89 11.11 1.03
C PRO A 63 32.41 11.07 2.50
N TYR A 64 31.87 9.95 2.98
CA TYR A 64 31.34 9.73 4.31
C TYR A 64 31.78 8.37 4.86
N LYS A 65 31.65 8.20 6.17
CA LYS A 65 31.90 6.92 6.82
C LYS A 65 30.62 6.10 6.85
N LEU A 66 30.73 4.81 6.58
CA LEU A 66 29.64 3.88 6.79
C LEU A 66 29.31 3.79 8.29
N PRO A 67 28.02 3.74 8.68
CA PRO A 67 27.65 3.48 10.07
C PRO A 67 28.22 2.14 10.55
N SER A 68 28.73 2.11 11.78
CA SER A 68 29.38 0.93 12.36
C SER A 68 28.42 -0.24 12.67
N GLN A 69 27.11 -0.02 12.53
CA GLN A 69 26.06 -1.00 12.85
C GLN A 69 25.36 -1.57 11.62
N GLU A 70 25.67 -1.10 10.41
CA GLU A 70 25.16 -1.70 9.20
C GLU A 70 25.87 -3.01 8.94
N GLU A 71 25.13 -4.05 8.58
CA GLU A 71 25.72 -5.28 8.07
C GLU A 71 26.56 -4.92 6.86
N THR A 72 27.90 -4.93 7.02
CA THR A 72 28.85 -4.46 6.02
C THR A 72 29.25 -5.54 5.01
N VAL A 73 28.43 -6.56 4.86
CA VAL A 73 28.71 -7.66 3.92
C VAL A 73 28.74 -7.13 2.48
N GLY A 74 29.86 -7.35 1.80
CA GLY A 74 30.04 -6.92 0.41
C GLY A 74 30.30 -5.42 0.23
N LEU A 75 30.67 -4.71 1.32
CA LEU A 75 31.03 -3.29 1.30
C LEU A 75 32.54 -3.03 1.43
N ASP A 76 33.38 -4.08 1.42
CA ASP A 76 34.84 -3.95 1.44
C ASP A 76 35.30 -3.15 0.24
N ASP A 77 36.08 -2.08 0.46
CA ASP A 77 36.56 -1.15 -0.57
C ASP A 77 35.43 -0.55 -1.46
N THR A 78 34.22 -0.43 -0.92
CA THR A 78 33.08 0.10 -1.66
C THR A 78 33.31 1.54 -2.12
N LYS A 79 32.75 1.88 -3.27
CA LYS A 79 32.84 3.20 -3.92
C LYS A 79 31.45 3.72 -4.21
N LEU A 80 31.35 5.01 -4.48
CA LEU A 80 30.15 5.61 -5.00
C LEU A 80 29.74 4.94 -6.32
N MET A 81 28.47 4.66 -6.45
CA MET A 81 27.87 4.13 -7.68
C MET A 81 26.90 5.18 -8.24
N GLY A 82 27.29 5.79 -9.38
CA GLY A 82 26.45 6.75 -10.09
C GLY A 82 25.10 6.17 -10.50
N PRO A 83 24.10 7.02 -10.84
CA PRO A 83 22.84 6.55 -11.41
C PRO A 83 23.08 5.66 -12.63
N ILE A 84 22.37 4.54 -12.70
CA ILE A 84 22.56 3.54 -13.74
C ILE A 84 21.54 3.67 -14.88
N SER A 85 20.54 4.52 -14.72
CA SER A 85 19.55 4.82 -15.75
C SER A 85 19.77 6.21 -16.34
N PRO A 86 19.41 6.44 -17.61
CA PRO A 86 19.25 7.79 -18.13
C PRO A 86 18.01 8.45 -17.53
N PHE A 87 18.01 9.79 -17.47
CA PHE A 87 16.94 10.60 -16.92
C PHE A 87 16.52 11.70 -17.89
N SER A 88 15.22 11.98 -17.93
CA SER A 88 14.64 13.06 -18.72
C SER A 88 13.60 13.83 -17.90
N TYR A 89 13.37 15.08 -18.29
CA TYR A 89 12.27 15.88 -17.77
C TYR A 89 10.96 15.43 -18.42
N ARG A 90 9.91 15.27 -17.63
CA ARG A 90 8.60 14.76 -18.03
C ARG A 90 7.48 15.71 -17.61
N GLY A 91 6.43 15.77 -18.42
CA GLY A 91 5.27 16.62 -18.21
C GLY A 91 5.57 18.12 -18.29
N GLU A 92 4.53 18.92 -18.08
CA GLU A 92 4.64 20.39 -17.97
C GLU A 92 5.31 20.80 -16.64
N SER A 93 5.16 19.96 -15.61
CA SER A 93 5.80 20.12 -14.30
C SER A 93 7.33 19.99 -14.36
N GLY A 94 7.87 19.40 -15.41
CA GLY A 94 9.31 19.17 -15.54
C GLY A 94 9.85 18.16 -14.50
N LEU A 95 9.07 17.15 -14.12
CA LEU A 95 9.51 16.10 -13.22
C LEU A 95 10.69 15.33 -13.82
N HIS A 96 11.85 15.36 -13.14
CA HIS A 96 13.05 14.64 -13.58
C HIS A 96 12.99 13.20 -13.08
N MET A 97 12.87 12.26 -14.00
CA MET A 97 12.73 10.83 -13.69
C MET A 97 13.39 9.93 -14.73
N SER A 98 13.60 8.68 -14.37
CA SER A 98 14.25 7.67 -15.19
C SER A 98 13.54 7.43 -16.52
N ASP A 99 14.30 7.25 -17.59
CA ASP A 99 13.81 6.87 -18.92
C ASP A 99 13.36 5.39 -18.98
N TRP A 100 13.57 4.63 -17.93
CA TRP A 100 13.01 3.28 -17.79
C TRP A 100 11.53 3.25 -17.37
N LEU A 101 10.96 4.43 -17.08
CA LEU A 101 9.55 4.61 -16.73
C LEU A 101 8.82 5.57 -17.71
N PRO A 102 8.88 5.32 -19.05
CA PRO A 102 8.35 6.23 -20.03
C PRO A 102 6.81 6.37 -19.97
N GLU A 103 6.08 5.30 -19.61
CA GLU A 103 4.64 5.34 -19.56
C GLU A 103 4.14 6.05 -18.28
N ILE A 104 4.74 5.78 -17.11
CA ILE A 104 4.48 6.54 -15.88
C ILE A 104 4.85 8.00 -16.10
N GLY A 105 5.92 8.30 -16.85
CA GLY A 105 6.35 9.65 -17.18
C GLY A 105 5.30 10.49 -17.92
N LYS A 106 4.36 9.88 -18.65
CA LYS A 106 3.21 10.58 -19.27
C LYS A 106 2.22 11.12 -18.22
N HIS A 107 2.31 10.65 -17.00
CA HIS A 107 1.50 11.09 -15.86
C HIS A 107 2.24 12.01 -14.88
N ALA A 108 3.44 12.48 -15.23
CA ALA A 108 4.28 13.31 -14.36
C ALA A 108 3.53 14.46 -13.67
N ASP A 109 2.65 15.16 -14.42
CA ASP A 109 1.85 16.27 -13.89
C ASP A 109 0.76 15.87 -12.88
N LYS A 110 0.60 14.58 -12.61
CA LYS A 110 -0.33 14.05 -11.61
C LYS A 110 0.39 13.48 -10.40
N LEU A 111 1.71 13.28 -10.50
CA LEU A 111 2.49 12.66 -9.43
C LEU A 111 2.88 13.71 -8.39
N CYS A 112 2.68 13.38 -7.14
CA CYS A 112 3.27 14.03 -5.97
C CYS A 112 4.43 13.16 -5.50
N VAL A 113 5.66 13.55 -5.81
CA VAL A 113 6.86 12.75 -5.53
C VAL A 113 7.47 13.18 -4.21
N LEU A 114 7.51 12.27 -3.23
CA LEU A 114 8.14 12.43 -1.93
C LEU A 114 9.57 11.88 -2.01
N ARG A 115 10.58 12.76 -2.07
CA ARG A 115 12.00 12.35 -2.22
C ARG A 115 12.72 12.07 -0.92
N ALA A 116 12.17 12.45 0.20
CA ALA A 116 12.80 12.38 1.51
C ALA A 116 11.99 11.54 2.50
N VAL A 117 11.46 10.39 2.04
CA VAL A 117 10.78 9.44 2.93
C VAL A 117 11.82 8.74 3.80
N GLN A 118 11.47 8.47 5.05
CA GLN A 118 12.34 7.84 6.04
C GLN A 118 11.63 6.71 6.78
N SER A 119 12.37 5.64 7.04
CA SER A 119 11.97 4.54 7.93
C SER A 119 13.07 4.27 8.95
N ASP A 120 12.77 3.46 9.97
CA ASP A 120 13.68 3.29 11.11
C ASP A 120 14.55 2.02 11.03
N SER A 121 14.44 1.25 9.95
CA SER A 121 15.16 -0.01 9.83
C SER A 121 15.61 -0.32 8.41
N PRO A 122 16.85 -0.76 8.21
CA PRO A 122 17.32 -1.31 6.94
C PRO A 122 16.92 -2.79 6.74
N ASN A 123 16.30 -3.45 7.72
CA ASN A 123 15.89 -4.84 7.63
C ASN A 123 14.50 -4.98 7.02
N HIS A 124 14.34 -5.75 5.92
CA HIS A 124 13.07 -5.94 5.24
C HIS A 124 11.92 -6.27 6.17
N GLY A 125 12.02 -7.32 6.96
CA GLY A 125 10.91 -7.78 7.80
C GLY A 125 10.45 -6.75 8.84
N VAL A 126 11.37 -5.89 9.31
CA VAL A 126 11.11 -4.80 10.27
C VAL A 126 10.53 -3.58 9.54
N ALA A 127 11.18 -3.15 8.44
CA ALA A 127 10.74 -2.01 7.65
C ALA A 127 9.40 -2.26 6.93
N GLU A 128 9.17 -3.47 6.40
CA GLU A 128 7.87 -3.89 5.86
C GLU A 128 6.76 -3.76 6.92
N ARG A 129 7.04 -4.23 8.15
CA ARG A 129 6.08 -4.10 9.24
C ARG A 129 5.81 -2.64 9.55
N GLN A 130 6.83 -1.81 9.68
CA GLN A 130 6.66 -0.37 9.92
C GLN A 130 5.83 0.30 8.83
N LEU A 131 6.12 0.02 7.55
CA LEU A 131 5.38 0.56 6.42
C LEU A 131 3.90 0.17 6.46
N HIS A 132 3.59 -1.07 6.84
CA HIS A 132 2.22 -1.56 6.84
C HIS A 132 1.45 -1.27 8.13
N THR A 133 2.11 -1.17 9.28
CA THR A 133 1.44 -1.12 10.59
C THR A 133 1.81 0.08 11.46
N GLY A 134 2.76 0.91 11.02
CA GLY A 134 3.29 2.04 11.81
C GLY A 134 4.18 1.64 12.98
N ASN A 135 4.47 0.33 13.17
CA ASN A 135 5.24 -0.18 14.29
C ASN A 135 6.34 -1.15 13.83
N LEU A 136 7.50 -1.11 14.49
CA LEU A 136 8.66 -1.94 14.14
C LEU A 136 8.58 -3.37 14.68
N PHE A 137 8.08 -3.53 15.89
CA PHE A 137 8.24 -4.77 16.66
C PHE A 137 6.91 -5.40 17.09
N ASP A 138 5.94 -4.58 17.49
CA ASP A 138 4.67 -5.06 18.02
C ASP A 138 3.74 -5.60 16.94
N VAL A 139 2.87 -6.51 17.32
CA VAL A 139 1.80 -7.01 16.46
C VAL A 139 0.64 -6.02 16.54
N THR A 140 0.62 -5.06 15.63
CA THR A 140 -0.41 -4.02 15.52
C THR A 140 -1.18 -4.16 14.20
N PRO A 141 -2.41 -3.62 14.11
CA PRO A 141 -3.20 -3.69 12.90
C PRO A 141 -2.53 -2.96 11.73
N SER A 142 -2.70 -3.51 10.54
CA SER A 142 -2.22 -2.90 9.31
C SER A 142 -2.97 -1.62 8.96
N MET A 143 -2.34 -0.76 8.17
CA MET A 143 -2.92 0.50 7.64
C MET A 143 -4.30 0.26 6.99
N GLY A 144 -4.43 -0.78 6.14
CA GLY A 144 -5.71 -1.13 5.53
C GLY A 144 -6.76 -1.55 6.56
N SER A 145 -6.36 -2.25 7.63
CA SER A 145 -7.26 -2.63 8.73
C SER A 145 -7.72 -1.40 9.54
N TRP A 146 -6.84 -0.45 9.82
CA TRP A 146 -7.20 0.81 10.45
C TRP A 146 -8.15 1.66 9.60
N ILE A 147 -7.92 1.73 8.28
CA ILE A 147 -8.81 2.43 7.34
C ILE A 147 -10.18 1.75 7.30
N SER A 148 -10.21 0.41 7.24
CA SER A 148 -11.44 -0.38 7.33
C SER A 148 -12.18 -0.13 8.64
N TYR A 149 -11.48 -0.14 9.77
CA TYR A 149 -12.06 0.12 11.09
C TYR A 149 -12.61 1.55 11.22
N GLY A 150 -11.87 2.54 10.73
CA GLY A 150 -12.26 3.95 10.83
C GLY A 150 -13.42 4.35 9.92
N LEU A 151 -13.53 3.76 8.74
CA LEU A 151 -14.44 4.22 7.68
C LEU A 151 -15.52 3.21 7.29
N GLY A 152 -15.33 1.93 7.56
CA GLY A 152 -16.19 0.87 6.99
C GLY A 152 -16.03 0.74 5.48
N THR A 153 -17.08 0.32 4.78
CA THR A 153 -17.08 0.12 3.33
C THR A 153 -18.36 0.64 2.68
N GLU A 154 -18.24 1.08 1.43
CA GLU A 154 -19.39 1.46 0.58
C GLU A 154 -20.15 0.21 0.07
N ASN A 155 -19.48 -0.94 0.04
CA ASN A 155 -20.05 -2.19 -0.48
C ASN A 155 -20.04 -3.30 0.59
N GLN A 156 -21.22 -3.62 1.10
CA GLN A 156 -21.40 -4.65 2.13
C GLN A 156 -21.25 -6.10 1.62
N GLN A 157 -21.07 -6.31 0.31
CA GLN A 157 -20.89 -7.64 -0.30
C GLN A 157 -19.42 -8.02 -0.47
N LEU A 158 -18.51 -7.07 -0.25
CA LEU A 158 -17.07 -7.22 -0.42
C LEU A 158 -16.33 -6.83 0.86
N PRO A 159 -15.11 -7.36 1.08
CA PRO A 159 -14.22 -6.86 2.13
C PRO A 159 -13.90 -5.39 1.88
N SER A 160 -13.75 -4.63 2.95
CA SER A 160 -13.28 -3.24 2.83
C SER A 160 -11.79 -3.15 2.53
N TYR A 161 -11.03 -4.23 2.77
CA TYR A 161 -9.60 -4.34 2.50
C TYR A 161 -9.27 -5.62 1.73
N ILE A 162 -8.63 -5.46 0.57
CA ILE A 162 -8.14 -6.56 -0.28
C ILE A 162 -6.64 -6.39 -0.52
N THR A 163 -5.89 -7.51 -0.48
CA THR A 163 -4.48 -7.54 -0.88
C THR A 163 -4.27 -8.56 -2.00
N LEU A 164 -3.63 -8.10 -3.09
CA LEU A 164 -3.38 -8.90 -4.29
C LEU A 164 -1.95 -9.41 -4.27
N LEU A 165 -1.79 -10.73 -4.27
CA LEU A 165 -0.50 -11.43 -4.22
C LEU A 165 0.43 -10.90 -3.12
N PRO A 166 0.00 -10.90 -1.85
CA PRO A 166 0.79 -10.27 -0.76
C PRO A 166 2.13 -10.97 -0.49
N GLY A 167 2.39 -12.14 -1.08
CA GLY A 167 3.54 -12.96 -0.76
C GLY A 167 3.43 -13.58 0.63
N GLU A 168 4.58 -13.85 1.25
CA GLU A 168 4.67 -14.25 2.66
C GLU A 168 4.56 -13.00 3.55
N GLY A 169 3.99 -13.15 4.74
CA GLY A 169 3.88 -12.05 5.71
C GLY A 169 2.45 -11.61 5.97
N GLU A 170 1.61 -12.53 6.50
CA GLU A 170 0.23 -12.22 6.90
C GLU A 170 0.10 -11.03 7.85
N ARG A 171 1.16 -10.70 8.59
CA ARG A 171 1.22 -9.52 9.49
C ARG A 171 1.00 -8.21 8.75
N ASN A 172 1.42 -8.12 7.48
CA ASN A 172 1.31 -6.89 6.67
C ASN A 172 -0.12 -6.54 6.27
N TYR A 173 -1.08 -7.46 6.44
CA TYR A 173 -2.50 -7.23 6.20
C TYR A 173 -3.41 -7.71 7.34
N SER A 174 -2.83 -7.99 8.51
CA SER A 174 -3.54 -8.45 9.70
C SER A 174 -4.35 -7.34 10.35
N SER A 175 -5.51 -7.72 10.91
CA SER A 175 -6.27 -6.88 11.83
C SER A 175 -5.70 -6.87 13.25
N ALA A 176 -4.78 -7.78 13.59
CA ALA A 176 -4.19 -7.95 14.91
C ALA A 176 -5.26 -7.94 16.04
N PHE A 177 -5.28 -6.91 16.86
CA PHE A 177 -6.26 -6.77 17.96
C PHE A 177 -7.57 -6.08 17.52
N LEU A 178 -7.68 -5.52 16.30
CA LEU A 178 -8.97 -5.07 15.77
C LEU A 178 -9.86 -6.28 15.42
N PRO A 179 -11.20 -6.12 15.40
CA PRO A 179 -12.10 -7.20 15.02
C PRO A 179 -11.73 -7.83 13.65
N ALA A 180 -11.85 -9.15 13.56
CA ALA A 180 -11.39 -9.94 12.40
C ALA A 180 -12.00 -9.51 11.06
N ILE A 181 -13.17 -8.89 11.07
CA ILE A 181 -13.85 -8.37 9.88
C ILE A 181 -13.05 -7.28 9.15
N HIS A 182 -12.10 -6.60 9.83
CA HIS A 182 -11.22 -5.58 9.27
C HIS A 182 -9.92 -6.15 8.69
N GLN A 183 -9.70 -7.47 8.78
CA GLN A 183 -8.54 -8.12 8.20
C GLN A 183 -8.52 -8.00 6.69
N GLY A 184 -7.33 -7.79 6.11
CA GLY A 184 -7.13 -7.82 4.67
C GLY A 184 -7.41 -9.19 4.08
N THR A 185 -8.26 -9.24 3.06
CA THR A 185 -8.54 -10.48 2.33
C THR A 185 -7.52 -10.68 1.23
N ALA A 186 -6.73 -11.75 1.34
CA ALA A 186 -5.68 -12.06 0.38
C ALA A 186 -6.24 -12.78 -0.86
N ILE A 187 -6.00 -12.21 -2.05
CA ILE A 187 -6.21 -12.85 -3.34
C ILE A 187 -4.86 -13.36 -3.83
N GLN A 188 -4.69 -14.67 -3.82
CA GLN A 188 -3.39 -15.29 -4.12
C GLN A 188 -3.20 -15.69 -5.57
N GLU A 189 -4.27 -15.66 -6.37
CA GLU A 189 -4.21 -15.94 -7.80
C GLU A 189 -4.91 -14.84 -8.60
N VAL A 190 -4.18 -14.18 -9.48
CA VAL A 190 -4.71 -13.19 -10.42
C VAL A 190 -4.76 -13.81 -11.81
N GLY A 191 -5.82 -14.54 -12.07
CA GLY A 191 -6.05 -15.23 -13.34
C GLY A 191 -7.08 -16.33 -13.19
N VAL A 192 -7.75 -16.69 -14.28
CA VAL A 192 -8.67 -17.81 -14.28
C VAL A 192 -7.84 -19.08 -14.52
N THR A 193 -7.41 -19.73 -13.45
CA THR A 193 -6.90 -21.10 -13.54
C THR A 193 -8.08 -22.02 -13.33
N PRO A 194 -8.46 -22.83 -14.34
CA PRO A 194 -9.58 -23.78 -14.19
C PRO A 194 -9.39 -24.65 -12.94
N GLY A 195 -10.39 -24.66 -12.05
CA GLY A 195 -10.39 -25.46 -10.83
C GLY A 195 -9.71 -24.85 -9.61
N ARG A 196 -9.14 -23.62 -9.71
CA ARG A 196 -8.61 -22.90 -8.56
C ARG A 196 -9.47 -21.66 -8.25
N ALA A 197 -9.86 -21.52 -6.99
CA ALA A 197 -10.51 -20.31 -6.51
C ALA A 197 -9.47 -19.19 -6.26
N PRO A 198 -9.75 -17.93 -6.67
CA PRO A 198 -8.84 -16.81 -6.46
C PRO A 198 -8.56 -16.52 -4.98
N ILE A 199 -9.48 -16.88 -4.12
CA ILE A 199 -9.35 -16.79 -2.66
C ILE A 199 -9.38 -18.20 -2.11
N ARG A 200 -8.40 -18.54 -1.27
CA ARG A 200 -8.35 -19.85 -0.60
C ARG A 200 -9.61 -20.03 0.26
N HIS A 201 -10.18 -21.23 0.18
CA HIS A 201 -11.35 -21.62 0.98
C HIS A 201 -12.62 -20.75 0.78
N LEU A 202 -12.68 -19.95 -0.29
CA LEU A 202 -13.87 -19.18 -0.61
C LEU A 202 -15.08 -20.07 -0.86
N ARG A 203 -14.88 -21.26 -1.44
CA ARG A 203 -15.92 -22.27 -1.70
C ARG A 203 -15.42 -23.65 -1.33
N ASP A 204 -16.22 -24.37 -0.55
CA ASP A 204 -16.06 -25.81 -0.39
C ASP A 204 -16.83 -26.51 -1.54
N GLY A 205 -16.13 -26.91 -2.57
CA GLY A 205 -16.75 -27.57 -3.74
C GLY A 205 -17.38 -28.95 -3.42
N SER A 206 -17.17 -29.48 -2.21
CA SER A 206 -17.77 -30.74 -1.74
C SER A 206 -19.13 -30.52 -1.08
N VAL A 207 -19.56 -29.26 -0.87
CA VAL A 207 -20.77 -28.93 -0.11
C VAL A 207 -21.69 -28.08 -1.00
N ASP A 208 -22.97 -28.45 -1.04
CA ASP A 208 -24.03 -27.68 -1.67
C ASP A 208 -24.18 -26.28 -1.03
N GLU A 209 -24.48 -25.25 -1.83
CA GLU A 209 -24.62 -23.86 -1.37
C GLU A 209 -25.70 -23.70 -0.30
N GLU A 210 -26.80 -24.46 -0.41
CA GLU A 210 -27.87 -24.44 0.60
C GLU A 210 -27.40 -25.05 1.93
N VAL A 211 -26.60 -26.11 1.89
CA VAL A 211 -26.00 -26.73 3.09
C VAL A 211 -24.99 -25.78 3.70
N GLN A 212 -24.19 -25.11 2.90
CA GLN A 212 -23.22 -24.13 3.38
C GLN A 212 -23.94 -22.94 4.05
N ARG A 213 -25.02 -22.45 3.46
CA ARG A 213 -25.87 -21.40 4.04
C ARG A 213 -26.41 -21.83 5.42
N LYS A 214 -26.98 -23.04 5.52
CA LYS A 214 -27.48 -23.58 6.79
C LYS A 214 -26.39 -23.69 7.85
N ARG A 215 -25.16 -24.06 7.47
CA ARG A 215 -24.00 -24.07 8.39
C ARG A 215 -23.69 -22.67 8.90
N VAL A 216 -23.63 -21.67 8.03
CA VAL A 216 -23.38 -20.27 8.44
C VAL A 216 -24.49 -19.77 9.36
N ASP A 217 -25.76 -20.04 9.04
CA ASP A 217 -26.90 -19.63 9.85
C ASP A 217 -26.91 -20.31 11.24
N LEU A 218 -26.49 -21.60 11.31
CA LEU A 218 -26.33 -22.33 12.59
C LEU A 218 -25.20 -21.71 13.43
N ILE A 219 -24.03 -21.45 12.84
CA ILE A 219 -22.91 -20.80 13.54
C ILE A 219 -23.34 -19.46 14.10
N LYS A 220 -24.08 -18.66 13.32
CA LYS A 220 -24.66 -17.39 13.76
C LYS A 220 -25.58 -17.54 14.95
N ALA A 221 -26.49 -18.51 14.89
CA ALA A 221 -27.43 -18.75 15.98
C ALA A 221 -26.72 -19.13 17.28
N LEU A 222 -25.72 -20.02 17.20
CA LEU A 222 -24.89 -20.42 18.33
C LEU A 222 -24.09 -19.25 18.92
N ASN A 223 -23.47 -18.47 18.07
CA ASN A 223 -22.66 -17.33 18.48
C ASN A 223 -23.52 -16.21 19.08
N ARG A 224 -24.73 -15.94 18.56
CA ARG A 224 -25.68 -14.98 19.11
C ARG A 224 -26.16 -15.44 20.52
N GLU A 225 -26.42 -16.73 20.71
CA GLU A 225 -26.74 -17.26 22.03
C GLU A 225 -25.58 -17.06 23.02
N GLN A 226 -24.35 -17.22 22.56
CA GLN A 226 -23.17 -16.99 23.40
C GLN A 226 -22.97 -15.48 23.70
N LEU A 227 -23.21 -14.58 22.76
CA LEU A 227 -23.17 -13.13 22.96
C LEU A 227 -24.23 -12.64 23.97
N THR A 228 -25.40 -13.26 24.01
CA THR A 228 -26.41 -12.92 25.03
C THR A 228 -26.00 -13.31 26.44
N ARG A 229 -25.04 -14.23 26.60
CA ARG A 229 -24.46 -14.65 27.87
C ARG A 229 -23.22 -13.86 28.28
N LEU A 230 -22.48 -13.35 27.30
CA LEU A 230 -21.26 -12.53 27.46
C LEU A 230 -21.64 -11.10 27.09
N GLU A 231 -21.74 -10.17 28.02
CA GLU A 231 -22.06 -8.77 27.76
C GLU A 231 -21.17 -8.24 26.58
N SER A 232 -21.71 -8.16 25.35
CA SER A 232 -21.16 -7.68 24.08
C SER A 232 -19.63 -7.84 23.91
N ASP A 233 -19.20 -8.92 23.22
CA ASP A 233 -17.81 -9.14 22.81
C ASP A 233 -17.63 -8.73 21.33
N GLN A 234 -17.01 -7.57 21.09
CA GLN A 234 -16.72 -7.05 19.73
C GLN A 234 -15.86 -8.01 18.89
N GLN A 235 -15.00 -8.81 19.53
CA GLN A 235 -14.18 -9.80 18.85
C GLN A 235 -15.04 -10.93 18.29
N MET A 236 -15.98 -11.43 19.09
CA MET A 236 -16.91 -12.48 18.68
C MET A 236 -17.86 -11.98 17.58
N GLU A 237 -18.37 -10.76 17.70
CA GLU A 237 -19.19 -10.13 16.66
C GLU A 237 -18.42 -10.02 15.35
N GLY A 238 -17.15 -9.56 15.37
CA GLY A 238 -16.29 -9.48 14.21
C GLY A 238 -16.01 -10.82 13.54
N VAL A 239 -15.93 -11.91 14.31
CA VAL A 239 -15.80 -13.28 13.78
C VAL A 239 -17.08 -13.70 13.05
N ILE A 240 -18.25 -13.46 13.64
CA ILE A 240 -19.55 -13.79 13.02
C ILE A 240 -19.72 -13.03 11.68
N GLU A 241 -19.45 -11.74 11.70
CA GLU A 241 -19.56 -10.90 10.52
C GLU A 241 -18.55 -11.32 9.42
N SER A 242 -17.35 -11.78 9.78
CA SER A 242 -16.36 -12.27 8.82
C SER A 242 -16.82 -13.55 8.12
N PHE A 243 -17.49 -14.48 8.80
CA PHE A 243 -18.11 -15.66 8.16
C PHE A 243 -19.23 -15.27 7.18
N GLU A 244 -20.06 -14.29 7.55
CA GLU A 244 -21.10 -13.80 6.64
C GLU A 244 -20.52 -13.11 5.41
N LEU A 245 -19.52 -12.28 5.63
CA LEU A 245 -18.83 -11.62 4.53
C LEU A 245 -18.22 -12.67 3.57
N ALA A 246 -17.52 -13.67 4.11
CA ALA A 246 -16.97 -14.77 3.30
C ALA A 246 -18.04 -15.47 2.47
N PHE A 247 -19.24 -15.68 3.02
CA PHE A 247 -20.37 -16.27 2.28
C PHE A 247 -20.86 -15.34 1.15
N ARG A 248 -21.06 -14.04 1.43
CA ARG A 248 -21.46 -13.05 0.39
C ARG A 248 -20.43 -12.93 -0.71
N MET A 249 -19.15 -12.99 -0.40
CA MET A 249 -18.05 -12.93 -1.35
C MET A 249 -18.09 -14.07 -2.38
N GLN A 250 -18.66 -15.22 -2.06
CA GLN A 250 -18.73 -16.37 -2.98
C GLN A 250 -19.46 -16.04 -4.28
N THR A 251 -20.39 -15.08 -4.25
CA THR A 251 -21.17 -14.66 -5.40
C THR A 251 -20.54 -13.48 -6.15
N GLU A 252 -20.02 -12.49 -5.42
CA GLU A 252 -19.56 -11.24 -6.04
C GLU A 252 -18.07 -11.28 -6.45
N THR A 253 -17.22 -11.88 -5.67
CA THR A 253 -15.78 -11.91 -5.99
C THR A 253 -15.45 -12.60 -7.31
N PRO A 254 -16.06 -13.75 -7.68
CA PRO A 254 -15.79 -14.38 -8.98
C PRO A 254 -16.09 -13.48 -10.17
N LYS A 255 -17.14 -12.64 -10.08
CA LYS A 255 -17.50 -11.69 -11.13
C LYS A 255 -16.47 -10.57 -11.29
N LEU A 256 -15.86 -10.14 -10.19
CA LEU A 256 -14.85 -9.09 -10.19
C LEU A 256 -13.49 -9.57 -10.66
N VAL A 257 -13.10 -10.80 -10.33
CA VAL A 257 -11.80 -11.36 -10.74
C VAL A 257 -11.81 -11.88 -12.17
N ASP A 258 -12.99 -12.15 -12.73
CA ASP A 258 -13.14 -12.51 -14.14
C ASP A 258 -13.01 -11.26 -15.02
N ILE A 259 -11.88 -11.15 -15.72
CA ILE A 259 -11.57 -10.07 -16.65
C ILE A 259 -11.88 -10.42 -18.11
N SER A 260 -12.55 -11.54 -18.37
CA SER A 260 -12.88 -11.99 -19.74
C SER A 260 -13.70 -10.94 -20.49
N ASN A 261 -14.61 -10.27 -19.78
CA ASN A 261 -15.51 -9.24 -20.31
C ASN A 261 -14.86 -7.84 -20.45
N GLU A 262 -13.61 -7.66 -20.04
CA GLU A 262 -12.90 -6.39 -20.29
C GLU A 262 -12.57 -6.25 -21.78
N THR A 263 -12.69 -5.02 -22.29
CA THR A 263 -12.36 -4.75 -23.70
C THR A 263 -10.90 -4.99 -24.00
N GLN A 264 -10.56 -5.28 -25.26
CA GLN A 264 -9.17 -5.43 -25.67
C GLN A 264 -8.39 -4.13 -25.39
N GLY A 265 -8.98 -2.96 -25.62
CA GLY A 265 -8.36 -1.67 -25.31
C GLY A 265 -8.00 -1.53 -23.82
N THR A 266 -8.87 -1.99 -22.91
CA THR A 266 -8.56 -2.04 -21.48
C THR A 266 -7.39 -3.01 -21.20
N LYS A 267 -7.44 -4.21 -21.77
CA LYS A 267 -6.36 -5.21 -21.59
C LYS A 267 -5.01 -4.68 -22.11
N ASP A 268 -5.02 -4.02 -23.26
CA ASP A 268 -3.83 -3.40 -23.87
C ASP A 268 -3.27 -2.28 -23.00
N LEU A 269 -4.15 -1.46 -22.40
CA LEU A 269 -3.76 -0.36 -21.52
C LEU A 269 -2.90 -0.85 -20.34
N TYR A 270 -3.29 -1.98 -19.72
CA TYR A 270 -2.55 -2.60 -18.62
C TYR A 270 -1.43 -3.55 -19.08
N GLY A 271 -1.26 -3.78 -20.38
CA GLY A 271 -0.27 -4.69 -20.92
C GLY A 271 -0.49 -6.15 -20.56
N ILE A 272 -1.75 -6.59 -20.43
CA ILE A 272 -2.13 -7.93 -19.95
C ILE A 272 -1.67 -9.04 -20.91
N ASP A 273 -1.62 -8.78 -22.22
CA ASP A 273 -1.21 -9.78 -23.21
C ASP A 273 0.31 -9.77 -23.48
N GLN A 274 1.10 -9.00 -22.72
CA GLN A 274 2.55 -8.93 -22.84
C GLN A 274 3.22 -9.75 -21.73
N LYS A 275 4.23 -10.53 -22.08
CA LYS A 275 4.91 -11.46 -21.16
C LYS A 275 5.41 -10.80 -19.87
N ASP A 276 6.03 -9.63 -19.96
CA ASP A 276 6.66 -8.98 -18.82
C ASP A 276 5.64 -8.27 -17.90
N THR A 277 4.51 -7.81 -18.45
CA THR A 277 3.51 -7.00 -17.71
C THR A 277 2.23 -7.77 -17.37
N ASN A 278 2.03 -8.97 -17.93
CA ASN A 278 0.77 -9.75 -17.79
C ASN A 278 0.31 -9.86 -16.34
N GLN A 279 1.15 -10.36 -15.46
CA GLN A 279 0.77 -10.63 -14.07
C GLN A 279 0.45 -9.33 -13.33
N PHE A 280 1.36 -8.36 -13.36
CA PHE A 280 1.18 -7.10 -12.65
C PHE A 280 0.08 -6.23 -13.29
N GLY A 281 -0.09 -6.30 -14.60
CA GLY A 281 -1.20 -5.67 -15.31
C GLY A 281 -2.57 -6.19 -14.86
N ARG A 282 -2.70 -7.51 -14.68
CA ARG A 282 -3.92 -8.11 -14.11
C ARG A 282 -4.18 -7.65 -12.68
N GLN A 283 -3.14 -7.58 -11.83
CA GLN A 283 -3.27 -7.06 -10.47
C GLN A 283 -3.76 -5.60 -10.47
N CYS A 284 -3.15 -4.73 -11.27
CA CYS A 284 -3.54 -3.32 -11.38
C CYS A 284 -4.98 -3.17 -11.91
N LEU A 285 -5.38 -3.99 -12.90
CA LEU A 285 -6.75 -4.02 -13.39
C LEU A 285 -7.74 -4.47 -12.31
N LEU A 286 -7.42 -5.52 -11.56
CA LEU A 286 -8.25 -5.97 -10.44
C LEU A 286 -8.34 -4.91 -9.34
N ALA A 287 -7.25 -4.21 -9.02
CA ALA A 287 -7.27 -3.12 -8.07
C ALA A 287 -8.26 -2.03 -8.49
N ARG A 288 -8.29 -1.63 -9.77
CA ARG A 288 -9.28 -0.69 -10.29
C ARG A 288 -10.70 -1.25 -10.14
N ARG A 289 -10.95 -2.51 -10.50
CA ARG A 289 -12.27 -3.13 -10.42
C ARG A 289 -12.80 -3.22 -8.99
N PHE A 290 -11.97 -3.62 -8.03
CA PHE A 290 -12.35 -3.64 -6.63
C PHE A 290 -12.62 -2.23 -6.08
N THR A 291 -11.78 -1.26 -6.45
CA THR A 291 -11.98 0.15 -6.08
C THR A 291 -13.29 0.69 -6.66
N GLU A 292 -13.57 0.42 -7.94
CA GLU A 292 -14.82 0.79 -8.60
C GLU A 292 -16.04 0.12 -7.94
N ALA A 293 -15.88 -1.11 -7.43
CA ALA A 293 -16.91 -1.83 -6.69
C ALA A 293 -17.07 -1.37 -5.22
N GLY A 294 -16.34 -0.36 -4.76
CA GLY A 294 -16.48 0.23 -3.43
C GLY A 294 -15.58 -0.37 -2.36
N VAL A 295 -14.55 -1.14 -2.71
CA VAL A 295 -13.51 -1.57 -1.76
C VAL A 295 -12.68 -0.37 -1.33
N ARG A 296 -12.53 -0.19 -0.03
CA ARG A 296 -11.92 1.01 0.57
C ARG A 296 -10.40 1.05 0.44
N PHE A 297 -9.75 -0.11 0.59
CA PHE A 297 -8.29 -0.24 0.52
C PHE A 297 -7.90 -1.46 -0.31
N VAL A 298 -7.11 -1.24 -1.37
CA VAL A 298 -6.59 -2.32 -2.21
C VAL A 298 -5.07 -2.23 -2.26
N GLN A 299 -4.39 -3.26 -1.76
CA GLN A 299 -2.94 -3.38 -1.88
C GLN A 299 -2.57 -4.28 -3.06
N VAL A 300 -1.58 -3.86 -3.83
CA VAL A 300 -1.04 -4.62 -4.96
C VAL A 300 0.46 -4.78 -4.76
N THR A 301 0.95 -6.01 -4.66
CA THR A 301 2.37 -6.26 -4.41
C THR A 301 3.09 -6.65 -5.69
N LEU A 302 4.20 -5.94 -5.99
CA LEU A 302 5.19 -6.34 -6.99
C LEU A 302 6.52 -6.58 -6.28
N ASP A 303 6.87 -7.85 -6.12
CA ASP A 303 8.11 -8.31 -5.49
C ASP A 303 9.26 -8.33 -6.49
N GLY A 304 10.51 -8.22 -5.99
CA GLY A 304 11.74 -8.37 -6.78
C GLY A 304 12.58 -7.10 -6.94
N TRP A 305 12.37 -6.08 -6.09
CA TRP A 305 13.16 -4.83 -6.12
C TRP A 305 14.43 -4.88 -5.26
N ASP A 306 14.71 -6.02 -4.62
CA ASP A 306 15.86 -6.22 -3.75
C ASP A 306 17.15 -6.54 -4.54
N HIS A 307 17.86 -5.50 -4.97
CA HIS A 307 19.02 -5.64 -5.84
C HIS A 307 20.36 -5.41 -5.12
N HIS A 308 20.77 -6.35 -4.28
CA HIS A 308 22.11 -6.37 -3.67
C HIS A 308 23.24 -6.66 -4.68
N ASN A 309 22.90 -7.22 -5.82
CA ASN A 309 23.80 -7.45 -6.96
C ASN A 309 23.00 -7.40 -8.26
N LYS A 310 23.68 -7.31 -9.40
CA LYS A 310 23.09 -7.32 -10.75
C LYS A 310 21.96 -6.30 -10.94
N ILE A 311 22.06 -5.13 -10.29
CA ILE A 311 21.03 -4.10 -10.36
C ILE A 311 20.86 -3.59 -11.80
N ARG A 312 21.93 -3.60 -12.61
CA ARG A 312 21.90 -3.20 -14.03
C ARG A 312 21.03 -4.12 -14.91
N GLU A 313 20.81 -5.36 -14.47
CA GLU A 313 19.90 -6.31 -15.13
C GLU A 313 18.52 -6.30 -14.47
N GLY A 314 18.47 -6.29 -13.16
CA GLY A 314 17.26 -6.43 -12.34
C GLY A 314 16.35 -5.19 -12.41
N LEU A 315 16.91 -4.01 -12.19
CA LEU A 315 16.11 -2.78 -12.10
C LEU A 315 15.41 -2.42 -13.43
N PRO A 316 16.04 -2.51 -14.62
CA PRO A 316 15.33 -2.34 -15.89
C PRO A 316 14.22 -3.37 -16.10
N LYS A 317 14.42 -4.61 -15.67
CA LYS A 317 13.38 -5.65 -15.73
C LYS A 317 12.17 -5.29 -14.87
N MET A 318 12.40 -4.90 -13.62
CA MET A 318 11.32 -4.50 -12.71
C MET A 318 10.61 -3.24 -13.21
N SER A 319 11.36 -2.27 -13.75
CA SER A 319 10.80 -1.06 -14.37
C SER A 319 9.84 -1.41 -15.51
N ARG A 320 10.24 -2.31 -16.43
CA ARG A 320 9.36 -2.77 -17.52
C ARG A 320 8.09 -3.46 -17.01
N GLN A 321 8.20 -4.26 -15.94
CA GLN A 321 7.02 -4.92 -15.34
C GLN A 321 6.06 -3.92 -14.72
N CYS A 322 6.59 -2.83 -14.15
CA CYS A 322 5.84 -1.82 -13.40
C CYS A 322 5.22 -0.74 -14.30
N ASP A 323 5.97 -0.23 -15.26
CA ASP A 323 5.72 1.04 -15.97
C ASP A 323 4.33 1.08 -16.64
N ARG A 324 4.10 0.20 -17.59
CA ARG A 324 2.83 0.18 -18.34
C ARG A 324 1.60 -0.15 -17.47
N PRO A 325 1.63 -1.17 -16.58
CA PRO A 325 0.50 -1.45 -15.69
C PRO A 325 0.10 -0.27 -14.79
N VAL A 326 1.08 0.42 -14.21
CA VAL A 326 0.82 1.59 -13.36
C VAL A 326 0.28 2.77 -14.17
N ALA A 327 0.86 3.07 -15.31
CA ALA A 327 0.35 4.10 -16.22
C ALA A 327 -1.07 3.78 -16.70
N GLY A 328 -1.35 2.50 -16.99
CA GLY A 328 -2.66 2.00 -17.34
C GLY A 328 -3.67 2.23 -16.23
N LEU A 329 -3.30 1.91 -14.98
CA LEU A 329 -4.14 2.17 -13.81
C LEU A 329 -4.49 3.66 -13.66
N LEU A 330 -3.49 4.54 -13.72
CA LEU A 330 -3.72 5.99 -13.61
C LEU A 330 -4.60 6.53 -14.74
N THR A 331 -4.43 6.02 -15.97
CA THR A 331 -5.24 6.37 -17.12
C THR A 331 -6.69 5.93 -16.94
N ASP A 332 -6.91 4.66 -16.58
CA ASP A 332 -8.25 4.07 -16.44
C ASP A 332 -9.03 4.72 -15.28
N LEU A 333 -8.38 4.93 -14.12
CA LEU A 333 -8.96 5.68 -13.01
C LEU A 333 -9.38 7.10 -13.43
N LYS A 334 -8.55 7.80 -14.20
CA LYS A 334 -8.88 9.14 -14.69
C LYS A 334 -10.06 9.11 -15.68
N GLN A 335 -10.04 8.20 -16.66
CA GLN A 335 -11.09 8.09 -17.66
C GLN A 335 -12.46 7.77 -17.05
N ARG A 336 -12.47 7.04 -15.92
CA ARG A 336 -13.69 6.70 -15.18
C ARG A 336 -14.11 7.75 -14.15
N GLY A 337 -13.35 8.84 -14.00
CA GLY A 337 -13.60 9.86 -12.96
C GLY A 337 -13.36 9.36 -11.54
N LEU A 338 -12.58 8.29 -11.36
CA LEU A 338 -12.29 7.69 -10.06
C LEU A 338 -11.00 8.23 -9.43
N LEU A 339 -10.08 8.82 -10.23
CA LEU A 339 -8.78 9.25 -9.73
C LEU A 339 -8.89 10.38 -8.69
N ASP A 340 -9.89 11.26 -8.84
CA ASP A 340 -10.04 12.43 -7.96
C ASP A 340 -10.39 12.04 -6.52
N ASP A 341 -11.08 10.91 -6.32
CA ASP A 341 -11.45 10.37 -5.00
C ASP A 341 -10.74 9.06 -4.63
N THR A 342 -9.74 8.64 -5.44
CA THR A 342 -8.90 7.46 -5.18
C THR A 342 -7.46 7.90 -5.03
N LEU A 343 -6.88 7.65 -3.87
CA LEU A 343 -5.47 7.90 -3.60
C LEU A 343 -4.64 6.71 -4.05
N VAL A 344 -3.78 6.90 -5.04
CA VAL A 344 -2.80 5.89 -5.47
C VAL A 344 -1.47 6.20 -4.80
N LEU A 345 -0.97 5.27 -4.00
CA LEU A 345 0.34 5.31 -3.34
C LEU A 345 1.26 4.29 -4.00
N TRP A 346 2.48 4.67 -4.33
CA TRP A 346 3.53 3.81 -4.84
C TRP A 346 4.80 3.93 -4.02
N GLY A 347 5.41 2.82 -3.67
CA GLY A 347 6.70 2.80 -2.98
C GLY A 347 7.00 1.48 -2.30
N GLY A 348 8.20 1.39 -1.74
CA GLY A 348 8.69 0.24 -0.96
C GLY A 348 8.97 0.61 0.49
N GLU A 349 9.50 -0.35 1.23
CA GLU A 349 9.78 -0.24 2.66
C GLU A 349 10.99 0.65 3.00
N PHE A 350 11.91 0.81 2.04
CA PHE A 350 13.08 1.71 2.08
C PHE A 350 13.60 1.94 0.65
N GLY A 351 14.69 2.65 0.50
CA GLY A 351 15.41 2.87 -0.75
C GLY A 351 16.75 2.13 -0.80
N ARG A 352 17.67 2.67 -1.59
CA ARG A 352 18.98 2.07 -1.81
C ARG A 352 20.11 3.07 -1.57
N THR A 353 21.29 2.54 -1.21
CA THR A 353 22.49 3.35 -0.93
C THR A 353 23.11 3.93 -2.20
N PRO A 354 23.77 5.11 -2.10
CA PRO A 354 24.54 5.67 -3.21
C PRO A 354 25.87 4.96 -3.46
N HIS A 355 26.30 4.09 -2.55
CA HIS A 355 27.49 3.25 -2.72
C HIS A 355 27.11 1.86 -3.26
N ALA A 356 28.09 1.24 -3.92
CA ALA A 356 27.94 -0.09 -4.47
C ALA A 356 27.98 -1.17 -3.37
N GLN A 357 27.24 -2.25 -3.58
CA GLN A 357 27.40 -3.49 -2.83
C GLN A 357 27.71 -4.62 -3.81
N PHE A 358 28.63 -5.50 -3.45
CA PHE A 358 29.15 -6.57 -4.34
C PHE A 358 29.54 -6.10 -5.75
N GLY A 359 29.92 -4.82 -5.89
CA GLY A 359 30.36 -4.19 -7.12
C GLY A 359 29.26 -3.75 -8.09
N ASP A 360 28.12 -4.42 -8.14
CA ASP A 360 26.99 -4.10 -9.04
C ASP A 360 25.64 -4.31 -8.35
N GLY A 361 25.49 -3.79 -7.18
CA GLY A 361 24.27 -3.73 -6.40
C GLY A 361 24.27 -2.54 -5.48
N ARG A 362 23.20 -2.36 -4.72
CA ARG A 362 23.07 -1.31 -3.70
C ARG A 362 22.51 -1.92 -2.43
N GLU A 363 22.99 -1.46 -1.28
CA GLU A 363 22.49 -1.83 0.05
C GLU A 363 21.18 -1.10 0.36
N HIS A 364 20.50 -1.49 1.44
CA HIS A 364 19.28 -0.86 1.93
C HIS A 364 19.55 0.54 2.47
N ASN A 365 18.64 1.47 2.19
CA ASN A 365 18.71 2.83 2.70
C ASN A 365 17.39 3.30 3.29
N PRO A 366 17.22 3.27 4.61
CA PRO A 366 16.03 3.80 5.27
C PRO A 366 16.06 5.33 5.50
N HIS A 367 17.22 5.99 5.33
CA HIS A 367 17.43 7.38 5.74
C HIS A 367 16.93 8.43 4.74
N GLY A 368 16.64 8.03 3.52
CA GLY A 368 16.12 8.93 2.49
C GLY A 368 15.79 8.17 1.22
N PHE A 369 14.50 8.01 0.93
CA PHE A 369 14.04 7.29 -0.25
C PHE A 369 12.81 7.94 -0.87
N THR A 370 12.38 7.41 -2.01
CA THR A 370 11.29 8.00 -2.77
C THR A 370 10.04 7.14 -2.73
N MET A 371 8.92 7.76 -2.39
CA MET A 371 7.58 7.29 -2.68
C MET A 371 6.82 8.35 -3.49
N TRP A 372 5.71 8.00 -4.12
CA TRP A 372 4.86 9.00 -4.73
C TRP A 372 3.38 8.68 -4.55
N LEU A 373 2.56 9.75 -4.62
CA LEU A 373 1.11 9.68 -4.57
C LEU A 373 0.50 10.30 -5.83
N ALA A 374 -0.73 9.88 -6.17
CA ALA A 374 -1.51 10.49 -7.23
C ALA A 374 -3.01 10.45 -6.89
N GLY A 375 -3.75 11.45 -7.31
CA GLY A 375 -5.20 11.54 -7.05
C GLY A 375 -5.55 11.82 -5.60
N GLY A 376 -6.80 11.58 -5.20
CA GLY A 376 -7.26 11.62 -3.81
C GLY A 376 -6.94 12.92 -3.05
N GLY A 377 -6.88 14.08 -3.73
CA GLY A 377 -6.65 15.39 -3.10
C GLY A 377 -5.19 15.73 -2.81
N VAL A 378 -4.22 15.04 -3.42
CA VAL A 378 -2.81 15.48 -3.43
C VAL A 378 -2.53 16.42 -4.59
N LYS A 379 -1.57 17.33 -4.42
CA LYS A 379 -1.07 18.18 -5.50
C LYS A 379 -0.31 17.34 -6.52
N GLY A 380 -0.72 17.37 -7.79
CA GLY A 380 0.02 16.76 -8.88
C GLY A 380 1.13 17.64 -9.42
N GLY A 381 2.13 17.03 -10.07
CA GLY A 381 3.26 17.73 -10.73
C GLY A 381 4.26 18.38 -9.75
N ILE A 382 4.33 17.88 -8.52
CA ILE A 382 5.24 18.44 -7.51
C ILE A 382 6.23 17.40 -6.98
N THR A 383 7.33 17.92 -6.47
CA THR A 383 8.29 17.17 -5.66
C THR A 383 8.34 17.77 -4.26
N HIS A 384 8.20 16.95 -3.22
CA HIS A 384 8.33 17.36 -1.82
C HIS A 384 9.51 16.65 -1.17
N GLY A 385 10.26 17.41 -0.37
CA GLY A 385 11.44 16.90 0.32
C GLY A 385 12.68 16.80 -0.57
N GLN A 386 13.82 16.69 0.07
CA GLN A 386 15.13 16.61 -0.59
C GLN A 386 16.06 15.69 0.20
N THR A 387 16.75 14.82 -0.53
CA THR A 387 17.92 14.10 -0.01
C THR A 387 19.20 14.87 -0.28
N ASP A 388 20.29 14.48 0.38
CA ASP A 388 21.63 15.06 0.21
C ASP A 388 22.14 14.91 -1.24
N ASP A 389 23.33 15.43 -1.52
CA ASP A 389 23.95 15.45 -2.86
C ASP A 389 24.20 14.06 -3.45
N PHE A 390 24.18 13.02 -2.62
CA PHE A 390 24.37 11.64 -3.01
C PHE A 390 23.06 10.81 -3.00
N GLY A 391 21.98 11.33 -2.41
CA GLY A 391 20.71 10.62 -2.28
C GLY A 391 20.66 9.65 -1.09
N TYR A 392 21.47 9.89 -0.04
CA TYR A 392 21.58 9.00 1.11
C TYR A 392 20.66 9.41 2.26
N HIS A 393 20.77 10.65 2.74
CA HIS A 393 19.99 11.16 3.88
C HIS A 393 18.96 12.19 3.44
N ALA A 394 17.78 12.18 4.07
CA ALA A 394 16.85 13.28 3.98
C ALA A 394 17.45 14.54 4.65
N VAL A 395 17.48 15.67 3.93
CA VAL A 395 18.06 16.93 4.42
C VAL A 395 17.05 18.08 4.51
N ALA A 396 15.91 17.96 3.81
CA ALA A 396 14.83 18.93 3.89
C ALA A 396 13.48 18.25 3.61
N GLY A 397 12.41 18.70 4.27
CA GLY A 397 11.06 18.19 4.05
C GLY A 397 10.96 16.68 4.23
N GLY A 398 11.63 16.13 5.24
CA GLY A 398 11.59 14.70 5.56
C GLY A 398 10.17 14.24 5.87
N VAL A 399 9.80 13.07 5.40
CA VAL A 399 8.50 12.43 5.63
C VAL A 399 8.75 11.05 6.24
N HIS A 400 8.55 10.95 7.53
CA HIS A 400 8.61 9.65 8.20
C HIS A 400 7.42 8.76 7.80
N ILE A 401 7.54 7.44 7.85
CA ILE A 401 6.42 6.53 7.53
C ILE A 401 5.16 6.86 8.36
N ASN A 402 5.31 7.26 9.62
CA ASN A 402 4.16 7.66 10.44
C ASN A 402 3.53 8.99 9.97
N ASP A 403 4.30 9.90 9.37
CA ASP A 403 3.77 11.12 8.74
C ASP A 403 2.99 10.79 7.46
N LEU A 404 3.49 9.82 6.69
CA LEU A 404 2.76 9.27 5.54
C LEU A 404 1.41 8.70 5.99
N HIS A 405 1.38 7.88 7.03
CA HIS A 405 0.15 7.32 7.59
C HIS A 405 -0.82 8.40 8.08
N ALA A 406 -0.33 9.41 8.81
CA ALA A 406 -1.14 10.54 9.25
C ALA A 406 -1.75 11.29 8.06
N THR A 407 -0.96 11.48 6.99
CA THR A 407 -1.39 12.18 5.78
C THR A 407 -2.42 11.38 4.99
N LEU A 408 -2.24 10.07 4.86
CA LEU A 408 -3.22 9.17 4.22
C LEU A 408 -4.57 9.21 4.96
N LEU A 409 -4.56 9.08 6.28
CA LEU A 409 -5.77 9.15 7.10
C LEU A 409 -6.45 10.53 6.97
N HIS A 410 -5.67 11.62 6.99
CA HIS A 410 -6.20 12.98 6.81
C HIS A 410 -6.90 13.14 5.44
N LEU A 411 -6.29 12.67 4.35
CA LEU A 411 -6.91 12.70 3.01
C LEU A 411 -8.22 11.91 2.96
N LEU A 412 -8.31 10.82 3.71
CA LEU A 412 -9.53 10.01 3.87
C LEU A 412 -10.55 10.65 4.84
N GLY A 413 -10.29 11.84 5.37
CA GLY A 413 -11.16 12.53 6.31
C GLY A 413 -11.07 12.00 7.75
N VAL A 414 -10.04 11.25 8.07
CA VAL A 414 -9.81 10.67 9.40
C VAL A 414 -8.71 11.45 10.13
N ASP A 415 -9.02 11.91 11.31
CA ASP A 415 -8.04 12.42 12.26
C ASP A 415 -7.31 11.23 12.90
N HIS A 416 -6.00 11.12 12.62
CA HIS A 416 -5.20 9.98 13.06
C HIS A 416 -4.98 9.92 14.57
N GLU A 417 -5.18 11.02 15.29
CA GLU A 417 -5.09 11.06 16.75
C GLU A 417 -6.40 10.66 17.43
N ARG A 418 -7.54 10.88 16.74
CA ARG A 418 -8.87 10.53 17.23
C ARG A 418 -9.30 9.11 16.89
N LEU A 419 -8.75 8.53 15.81
CA LEU A 419 -9.00 7.15 15.45
C LEU A 419 -8.20 6.21 16.35
N THR A 420 -8.81 5.75 17.43
CA THR A 420 -8.18 4.89 18.44
C THR A 420 -8.98 3.62 18.67
N PHE A 421 -8.30 2.57 19.11
CA PHE A 421 -8.89 1.34 19.62
C PHE A 421 -8.28 1.01 20.98
N GLU A 422 -9.12 0.77 21.98
CA GLU A 422 -8.66 0.40 23.32
C GLU A 422 -8.32 -1.09 23.36
N HIS A 423 -7.06 -1.41 23.66
CA HIS A 423 -6.58 -2.78 23.81
C HIS A 423 -5.74 -2.89 25.07
N HIS A 424 -6.11 -3.80 25.99
CA HIS A 424 -5.47 -3.97 27.29
C HIS A 424 -5.33 -2.67 28.11
N GLY A 425 -6.36 -1.82 28.07
CA GLY A 425 -6.39 -0.56 28.84
C GLY A 425 -5.54 0.57 28.24
N ARG A 426 -4.98 0.40 27.02
CA ARG A 426 -4.26 1.43 26.27
C ARG A 426 -4.99 1.76 24.97
N PRO A 427 -5.19 3.07 24.64
CA PRO A 427 -5.67 3.47 23.33
C PRO A 427 -4.52 3.35 22.31
N PHE A 428 -4.69 2.52 21.30
CA PHE A 428 -3.79 2.37 20.17
C PHE A 428 -4.30 3.16 18.97
N ARG A 429 -3.38 3.64 18.12
CA ARG A 429 -3.64 4.26 16.83
C ARG A 429 -2.58 3.85 15.81
N LEU A 430 -2.86 3.99 14.50
CA LEU A 430 -1.93 3.60 13.42
C LEU A 430 -0.56 4.30 13.55
N THR A 431 -0.56 5.57 13.93
CA THR A 431 0.64 6.40 14.03
C THR A 431 1.37 6.30 15.38
N ASP A 432 0.91 5.46 16.27
CA ASP A 432 1.37 5.34 17.66
C ASP A 432 1.43 6.73 18.34
N VAL A 433 2.60 7.17 18.81
CA VAL A 433 2.81 8.49 19.45
C VAL A 433 3.33 9.56 18.48
N ALA A 434 3.53 9.20 17.21
CA ALA A 434 4.13 10.02 16.17
C ALA A 434 3.11 10.45 15.08
N GLY A 435 3.61 10.94 13.97
CA GLY A 435 2.88 11.28 12.76
C GLY A 435 2.43 12.74 12.69
N ASN A 436 2.85 13.40 11.63
CA ASN A 436 2.43 14.75 11.29
C ASN A 436 1.84 14.75 9.87
N VAL A 437 0.73 15.43 9.67
CA VAL A 437 0.16 15.58 8.33
C VAL A 437 1.06 16.47 7.48
N VAL A 438 1.52 15.96 6.34
CA VAL A 438 2.36 16.70 5.38
C VAL A 438 1.45 17.64 4.57
N LYS A 439 1.19 18.84 5.11
CA LYS A 439 0.22 19.79 4.56
C LYS A 439 0.65 20.35 3.20
N GLU A 440 1.93 20.41 2.93
CA GLU A 440 2.53 20.96 1.71
C GLU A 440 2.09 20.22 0.45
N ILE A 441 1.75 18.95 0.56
CA ILE A 441 1.31 18.10 -0.57
C ILE A 441 -0.20 18.07 -0.76
N LEU A 442 -0.99 18.67 0.12
CA LEU A 442 -2.45 18.71 0.04
C LEU A 442 -2.91 19.74 -1.00
N ALA A 443 -3.82 19.35 -1.94
CA ALA A 443 -4.39 20.21 -2.98
C ALA A 443 -5.39 21.23 -2.41
#